data_fc5296005010059ca35777390ea98794
#
_entry.id   fc5296005010059ca35777390ea98794
#
_cell.length_a   1.000
_cell.length_b   1.000
_cell.length_c   1.000
_cell.angle_alpha   90.00
_cell.angle_beta   90.00
_cell.angle_gamma   90.00
#
_symmetry.space_group_name_H-M   'P 1'
#
loop_
_entity.id
_entity.type
_entity.pdbx_description
1 polymer ?
#
loop_
_entity_poly.entity_id
_entity_poly.type
_entity_poly.pdbx_seq_one_letter_code
_entity_poly.pdbx_strand_id
1 'polypeptide(L)'
;MANSEIRVGRVSSINYESGMIRVTYHDKDDSVTAEYPLLTNNDEYIMPEIGQDVIVAHLSNGSSRGAIIGTLWNKKHIPYETGKGLYRKELSRKKDAAYIRYSDETGEYLLKVANIHLNGVNKTILDGPKVEISANISMLLEAENMRIDTSELLLTGGKPGVINADVKADINIEQKENALEAEILKAVLEFAEGLEIKAGTDIQMVADEQLAISGAKGVEITSGEELRFSDGKYSVTLSEIMEMLGSSGG
;
A
#
# COMPACT_ATOMS: atom_id res chain seq x y z
N MET A 1 -21.99 -41.23 39.75
CA MET A 1 -20.92 -40.38 39.15
C MET A 1 -21.38 -39.99 37.77
N ALA A 2 -21.56 -38.72 37.48
CA ALA A 2 -21.89 -38.28 36.15
C ALA A 2 -20.62 -38.43 35.27
N ASN A 3 -20.66 -39.29 34.28
CA ASN A 3 -19.55 -39.46 33.37
C ASN A 3 -19.51 -38.26 32.42
N SER A 4 -18.38 -37.54 32.41
CA SER A 4 -18.09 -36.62 31.31
C SER A 4 -17.88 -37.45 30.04
N GLU A 5 -18.53 -37.06 28.97
CA GLU A 5 -18.52 -37.79 27.70
C GLU A 5 -18.07 -36.87 26.58
N ILE A 6 -17.14 -37.35 25.76
CA ILE A 6 -16.73 -36.66 24.52
C ILE A 6 -17.41 -37.38 23.37
N ARG A 7 -18.08 -36.61 22.50
CA ARG A 7 -18.79 -37.14 21.33
C ARG A 7 -18.45 -36.33 20.06
N VAL A 8 -18.59 -36.99 18.93
CA VAL A 8 -18.64 -36.34 17.63
C VAL A 8 -20.10 -36.12 17.26
N GLY A 9 -20.42 -34.92 16.88
CA GLY A 9 -21.74 -34.57 16.37
C GLY A 9 -21.65 -33.67 15.18
N ARG A 10 -22.79 -33.38 14.56
CA ARG A 10 -22.89 -32.53 13.37
C ARG A 10 -23.62 -31.23 13.71
N VAL A 11 -23.07 -30.09 13.31
CA VAL A 11 -23.72 -28.80 13.51
C VAL A 11 -25.07 -28.76 12.81
N SER A 12 -26.15 -28.53 13.54
CA SER A 12 -27.52 -28.45 13.03
C SER A 12 -28.01 -27.00 12.89
N SER A 13 -27.64 -26.14 13.82
CA SER A 13 -27.95 -24.72 13.75
C SER A 13 -26.96 -23.87 14.55
N ILE A 14 -26.85 -22.60 14.19
CA ILE A 14 -25.95 -21.64 14.81
C ILE A 14 -26.76 -20.39 15.17
N ASN A 15 -26.65 -19.96 16.40
CA ASN A 15 -27.10 -18.66 16.85
C ASN A 15 -25.89 -17.70 16.76
N TYR A 16 -25.80 -16.95 15.68
CA TYR A 16 -24.67 -16.06 15.41
C TYR A 16 -24.58 -14.88 16.38
N GLU A 17 -25.70 -14.46 16.98
CA GLU A 17 -25.73 -13.35 17.94
C GLU A 17 -25.11 -13.77 19.28
N SER A 18 -25.44 -14.95 19.77
CA SER A 18 -24.92 -15.47 21.04
C SER A 18 -23.65 -16.31 20.91
N GLY A 19 -23.26 -16.72 19.69
CA GLY A 19 -22.16 -17.64 19.45
C GLY A 19 -22.46 -19.08 19.89
N MET A 20 -23.74 -19.45 20.04
CA MET A 20 -24.15 -20.76 20.50
C MET A 20 -24.52 -21.68 19.34
N ILE A 21 -24.29 -22.97 19.50
CA ILE A 21 -24.43 -23.98 18.46
C ILE A 21 -25.25 -25.16 18.95
N ARG A 22 -26.16 -25.66 18.11
CA ARG A 22 -26.85 -26.93 18.32
C ARG A 22 -26.22 -28.01 17.45
N VAL A 23 -26.12 -29.20 17.99
CA VAL A 23 -25.47 -30.35 17.38
C VAL A 23 -26.43 -31.51 17.31
N THR A 24 -26.47 -32.23 16.21
CA THR A 24 -27.19 -33.48 16.03
C THR A 24 -26.26 -34.67 16.25
N TYR A 25 -26.70 -35.69 16.99
CA TYR A 25 -26.02 -36.95 17.16
C TYR A 25 -26.73 -38.04 16.35
N HIS A 26 -26.12 -38.45 15.24
CA HIS A 26 -26.67 -39.48 14.36
C HIS A 26 -26.67 -40.89 15.00
N ASP A 27 -25.82 -41.13 16.02
CA ASP A 27 -25.73 -42.35 16.81
C ASP A 27 -26.76 -42.43 17.94
N LYS A 28 -27.59 -41.39 18.10
CA LYS A 28 -28.65 -41.28 19.12
C LYS A 28 -29.97 -40.80 18.49
N ASP A 29 -30.47 -41.53 17.52
CA ASP A 29 -31.75 -41.26 16.86
C ASP A 29 -31.91 -39.81 16.38
N ASP A 30 -30.83 -39.24 15.86
CA ASP A 30 -30.77 -37.85 15.39
C ASP A 30 -31.17 -36.82 16.48
N SER A 31 -30.88 -37.12 17.72
CA SER A 31 -31.16 -36.21 18.85
C SER A 31 -30.36 -34.92 18.70
N VAL A 32 -31.06 -33.77 18.94
CA VAL A 32 -30.46 -32.43 18.85
C VAL A 32 -30.18 -31.89 20.25
N THR A 33 -29.01 -31.33 20.45
CA THR A 33 -28.62 -30.76 21.75
C THR A 33 -29.35 -29.45 22.05
N ALA A 34 -29.29 -29.00 23.29
CA ALA A 34 -29.46 -27.59 23.62
C ALA A 34 -28.35 -26.75 22.94
N GLU A 35 -28.44 -25.44 23.07
CA GLU A 35 -27.40 -24.54 22.57
C GLU A 35 -26.15 -24.68 23.46
N TYR A 36 -25.02 -24.99 22.82
CA TYR A 36 -23.72 -25.13 23.49
C TYR A 36 -22.76 -24.02 23.02
N PRO A 37 -21.92 -23.48 23.92
CA PRO A 37 -20.89 -22.55 23.56
C PRO A 37 -19.78 -23.24 22.76
N LEU A 38 -19.20 -22.49 21.82
CA LEU A 38 -17.95 -22.87 21.15
C LEU A 38 -16.77 -22.44 22.02
N LEU A 39 -15.79 -23.33 22.20
CA LEU A 39 -14.50 -22.97 22.78
C LEU A 39 -13.77 -22.04 21.83
N THR A 40 -13.39 -20.88 22.32
CA THR A 40 -12.65 -19.86 21.53
C THR A 40 -11.23 -19.70 22.06
N ASN A 41 -10.33 -19.27 21.20
CA ASN A 41 -8.97 -18.87 21.57
C ASN A 41 -8.93 -17.34 21.68
N ASN A 42 -8.84 -16.79 22.89
CA ASN A 42 -8.78 -15.34 23.16
C ASN A 42 -9.90 -14.53 22.47
N ASP A 43 -11.15 -14.96 22.63
CA ASP A 43 -12.34 -14.30 22.08
C ASP A 43 -12.37 -14.22 20.54
N GLU A 44 -11.61 -15.08 19.86
CA GLU A 44 -11.66 -15.17 18.41
C GLU A 44 -13.04 -15.68 17.97
N TYR A 45 -13.72 -14.94 17.09
CA TYR A 45 -15.01 -15.32 16.54
C TYR A 45 -14.84 -16.07 15.21
N ILE A 46 -14.86 -17.41 15.28
CA ILE A 46 -14.83 -18.30 14.11
C ILE A 46 -15.88 -19.39 14.30
N MET A 47 -17.03 -19.25 13.63
CA MET A 47 -18.10 -20.25 13.71
C MET A 47 -17.89 -21.39 12.72
N PRO A 48 -18.19 -22.64 13.09
CA PRO A 48 -18.24 -23.75 12.14
C PRO A 48 -19.35 -23.56 11.11
N GLU A 49 -19.38 -24.42 10.10
CA GLU A 49 -20.50 -24.46 9.15
C GLU A 49 -21.60 -25.43 9.59
N ILE A 50 -22.84 -25.14 9.21
CA ILE A 50 -23.95 -26.10 9.36
C ILE A 50 -23.61 -27.36 8.56
N GLY A 51 -23.74 -28.51 9.18
CA GLY A 51 -23.37 -29.81 8.60
C GLY A 51 -21.91 -30.22 8.82
N GLN A 52 -21.08 -29.36 9.44
CA GLN A 52 -19.71 -29.70 9.80
C GLN A 52 -19.67 -30.59 11.05
N ASP A 53 -18.75 -31.55 11.07
CA ASP A 53 -18.55 -32.42 12.23
C ASP A 53 -17.71 -31.67 13.29
N VAL A 54 -18.14 -31.79 14.54
CA VAL A 54 -17.53 -31.12 15.71
C VAL A 54 -17.33 -32.09 16.86
N ILE A 55 -16.36 -31.82 17.69
CA ILE A 55 -16.18 -32.52 18.97
C ILE A 55 -16.94 -31.74 20.05
N VAL A 56 -17.79 -32.47 20.81
CA VAL A 56 -18.57 -31.96 21.91
C VAL A 56 -18.13 -32.63 23.19
N ALA A 57 -17.78 -31.83 24.19
CA ALA A 57 -17.56 -32.31 25.57
C ALA A 57 -18.82 -32.06 26.40
N HIS A 58 -19.38 -33.12 26.98
CA HIS A 58 -20.45 -33.03 27.94
C HIS A 58 -19.87 -32.84 29.34
N LEU A 59 -20.33 -31.79 30.02
CA LEU A 59 -19.83 -31.44 31.34
C LEU A 59 -20.58 -32.24 32.41
N SER A 60 -19.86 -32.77 33.38
CA SER A 60 -20.42 -33.67 34.42
C SER A 60 -21.28 -32.97 35.49
N ASN A 61 -21.37 -31.65 35.46
CA ASN A 61 -22.09 -30.85 36.46
C ASN A 61 -23.56 -30.58 36.12
N GLY A 62 -24.13 -31.33 35.18
CA GLY A 62 -25.53 -31.26 34.79
C GLY A 62 -25.78 -31.89 33.42
N SER A 63 -26.87 -32.63 33.30
CA SER A 63 -27.15 -33.48 32.14
C SER A 63 -27.37 -32.79 30.80
N SER A 64 -27.49 -31.47 30.78
CA SER A 64 -27.77 -30.69 29.56
C SER A 64 -26.67 -29.71 29.17
N ARG A 65 -25.52 -29.72 29.86
CA ARG A 65 -24.43 -28.80 29.63
C ARG A 65 -23.32 -29.45 28.81
N GLY A 66 -22.90 -28.78 27.77
CA GLY A 66 -21.79 -29.16 26.91
C GLY A 66 -21.04 -27.96 26.37
N ALA A 67 -19.89 -28.20 25.78
CA ALA A 67 -19.12 -27.22 25.03
C ALA A 67 -18.58 -27.86 23.75
N ILE A 68 -18.55 -27.12 22.68
CA ILE A 68 -17.94 -27.55 21.44
C ILE A 68 -16.45 -27.17 21.49
N ILE A 69 -15.59 -28.19 21.40
CA ILE A 69 -14.13 -28.00 21.52
C ILE A 69 -13.50 -27.58 20.20
N GLY A 70 -14.04 -28.04 19.07
CA GLY A 70 -13.49 -27.74 17.76
C GLY A 70 -14.14 -28.53 16.64
N THR A 71 -13.69 -28.27 15.43
CA THR A 71 -14.15 -28.90 14.20
C THR A 71 -13.25 -30.05 13.78
N LEU A 72 -13.79 -31.01 13.02
CA LEU A 72 -13.06 -32.13 12.47
C LEU A 72 -13.02 -32.06 10.94
N TRP A 73 -11.85 -32.40 10.38
CA TRP A 73 -11.76 -32.73 8.97
C TRP A 73 -12.44 -34.06 8.69
N ASN A 74 -13.13 -34.14 7.57
CA ASN A 74 -13.79 -35.36 7.11
C ASN A 74 -13.78 -35.42 5.56
N LYS A 75 -14.39 -36.44 4.95
CA LYS A 75 -14.43 -36.62 3.50
C LYS A 75 -15.10 -35.45 2.74
N LYS A 76 -15.97 -34.68 3.40
CA LYS A 76 -16.68 -33.54 2.80
C LYS A 76 -16.02 -32.19 3.12
N HIS A 77 -15.39 -32.10 4.29
CA HIS A 77 -14.70 -30.88 4.76
C HIS A 77 -13.21 -31.21 4.88
N ILE A 78 -12.49 -31.08 3.79
CA ILE A 78 -11.04 -31.26 3.70
C ILE A 78 -10.35 -29.88 3.70
N PRO A 79 -9.07 -29.79 4.11
CA PRO A 79 -8.28 -28.57 3.94
C PRO A 79 -8.23 -28.15 2.46
N TYR A 80 -8.26 -26.87 2.20
CA TYR A 80 -8.11 -26.35 0.82
C TYR A 80 -6.69 -26.51 0.27
N GLU A 81 -5.69 -26.56 1.16
CA GLU A 81 -4.30 -26.80 0.83
C GLU A 81 -3.66 -27.60 1.97
N THR A 82 -2.74 -28.50 1.63
CA THR A 82 -2.01 -29.33 2.59
C THR A 82 -0.56 -29.46 2.19
N GLY A 83 0.34 -29.64 3.15
CA GLY A 83 1.76 -29.82 2.91
C GLY A 83 2.57 -29.86 4.20
N LYS A 84 3.78 -30.41 4.13
CA LYS A 84 4.72 -30.36 5.24
C LYS A 84 5.25 -28.91 5.38
N GLY A 85 5.28 -28.39 6.60
CA GLY A 85 5.72 -27.01 6.83
C GLY A 85 4.77 -25.93 6.31
N LEU A 86 3.50 -26.30 6.06
CA LEU A 86 2.47 -25.35 5.66
C LEU A 86 1.63 -24.95 6.86
N TYR A 87 1.51 -23.64 7.10
CA TYR A 87 0.47 -23.05 7.93
C TYR A 87 -0.53 -22.32 7.03
N ARG A 88 -1.83 -22.63 7.20
CA ARG A 88 -2.89 -21.92 6.47
C ARG A 88 -4.11 -21.74 7.37
N LYS A 89 -4.63 -20.50 7.41
CA LYS A 89 -5.85 -20.14 8.12
C LYS A 89 -6.82 -19.48 7.14
N GLU A 90 -7.97 -20.09 6.95
CA GLU A 90 -9.03 -19.50 6.13
C GLU A 90 -9.73 -18.38 6.91
N LEU A 91 -9.86 -17.22 6.28
CA LEU A 91 -10.63 -16.08 6.76
C LEU A 91 -12.01 -16.01 6.10
N SER A 92 -12.21 -16.77 5.02
CA SER A 92 -13.46 -16.92 4.29
C SER A 92 -13.80 -18.39 4.10
N ARG A 93 -15.09 -18.71 4.12
CA ARG A 93 -15.60 -20.05 3.77
C ARG A 93 -15.57 -20.35 2.27
N LYS A 94 -15.44 -19.33 1.44
CA LYS A 94 -15.26 -19.49 0.00
C LYS A 94 -13.79 -19.78 -0.28
N LYS A 95 -13.55 -20.92 -0.94
CA LYS A 95 -12.19 -21.36 -1.29
C LYS A 95 -11.39 -20.24 -1.97
N ASP A 96 -10.15 -20.04 -1.50
CA ASP A 96 -9.19 -19.07 -2.03
C ASP A 96 -9.63 -17.61 -2.05
N ALA A 97 -10.73 -17.25 -1.37
CA ALA A 97 -11.23 -15.87 -1.33
C ALA A 97 -10.44 -15.00 -0.32
N ALA A 98 -10.19 -15.52 0.88
CA ALA A 98 -9.43 -14.81 1.91
C ALA A 98 -8.77 -15.80 2.86
N TYR A 99 -7.45 -15.68 3.04
CA TYR A 99 -6.67 -16.56 3.90
C TYR A 99 -5.33 -15.94 4.29
N ILE A 100 -4.74 -16.49 5.35
CA ILE A 100 -3.34 -16.32 5.73
C ILE A 100 -2.61 -17.62 5.40
N ARG A 101 -1.43 -17.53 4.83
CA ARG A 101 -0.59 -18.67 4.46
C ARG A 101 0.86 -18.40 4.81
N TYR A 102 1.55 -19.38 5.35
CA TYR A 102 3.00 -19.39 5.49
C TYR A 102 3.55 -20.73 5.02
N SER A 103 4.68 -20.71 4.33
CA SER A 103 5.37 -21.90 3.83
C SER A 103 6.82 -21.91 4.32
N ASP A 104 7.21 -22.97 5.04
CA ASP A 104 8.61 -23.18 5.46
C ASP A 104 9.56 -23.34 4.25
N GLU A 105 9.05 -23.88 3.13
CA GLU A 105 9.84 -24.12 1.92
C GLU A 105 10.31 -22.83 1.26
N THR A 106 9.45 -21.82 1.20
CA THR A 106 9.73 -20.53 0.54
C THR A 106 10.03 -19.41 1.53
N GLY A 107 9.72 -19.59 2.82
CA GLY A 107 9.74 -18.52 3.82
C GLY A 107 8.70 -17.42 3.58
N GLU A 108 7.73 -17.66 2.70
CA GLU A 108 6.75 -16.67 2.31
C GLU A 108 5.58 -16.62 3.29
N TYR A 109 5.26 -15.42 3.79
CA TYR A 109 4.02 -15.10 4.47
C TYR A 109 3.09 -14.33 3.52
N LEU A 110 1.90 -14.87 3.25
CA LEU A 110 0.91 -14.30 2.35
C LEU A 110 -0.40 -14.01 3.11
N LEU A 111 -0.88 -12.78 3.02
CA LEU A 111 -2.24 -12.40 3.36
C LEU A 111 -2.99 -12.08 2.06
N LYS A 112 -4.00 -12.89 1.73
CA LYS A 112 -4.88 -12.66 0.59
C LYS A 112 -6.27 -12.29 1.08
N VAL A 113 -6.74 -11.13 0.70
CA VAL A 113 -8.09 -10.62 1.00
C VAL A 113 -8.54 -9.67 -0.12
N ALA A 114 -9.84 -9.36 -0.18
CA ALA A 114 -10.35 -8.41 -1.17
C ALA A 114 -9.91 -6.97 -0.87
N ASN A 115 -9.93 -6.57 0.40
CA ASN A 115 -9.53 -5.24 0.85
C ASN A 115 -8.70 -5.35 2.12
N ILE A 116 -7.66 -4.52 2.23
CA ILE A 116 -6.84 -4.39 3.43
C ILE A 116 -6.95 -2.95 3.92
N HIS A 117 -7.27 -2.78 5.19
CA HIS A 117 -7.18 -1.51 5.89
C HIS A 117 -6.24 -1.69 7.10
N LEU A 118 -5.06 -1.06 7.04
CA LEU A 118 -4.08 -1.06 8.12
C LEU A 118 -4.14 0.28 8.83
N ASN A 119 -4.66 0.29 10.05
CA ASN A 119 -4.78 1.48 10.88
C ASN A 119 -3.90 1.36 12.11
N GLY A 120 -2.79 2.06 12.12
CA GLY A 120 -1.92 2.18 13.29
C GLY A 120 -2.27 3.46 14.07
N VAL A 121 -2.78 3.32 15.28
CA VAL A 121 -3.19 4.46 16.13
C VAL A 121 -2.06 5.47 16.34
N ASN A 122 -0.82 4.97 16.53
CA ASN A 122 0.35 5.83 16.74
C ASN A 122 1.32 5.78 15.58
N LYS A 123 1.58 4.59 15.01
CA LYS A 123 2.59 4.39 13.99
C LYS A 123 2.37 3.08 13.22
N THR A 124 2.56 3.14 11.92
CA THR A 124 2.70 1.95 11.06
C THR A 124 4.12 1.95 10.48
N ILE A 125 4.83 0.83 10.57
CA ILE A 125 6.19 0.66 10.03
C ILE A 125 6.16 -0.48 9.02
N LEU A 126 6.76 -0.24 7.84
CA LEU A 126 7.13 -1.26 6.88
C LEU A 126 8.66 -1.20 6.78
N ASP A 127 9.34 -2.23 7.25
CA ASP A 127 10.80 -2.29 7.32
C ASP A 127 11.31 -3.58 6.70
N GLY A 128 12.43 -3.48 5.99
CA GLY A 128 13.08 -4.60 5.33
C GLY A 128 14.17 -4.15 4.37
N PRO A 129 15.06 -5.06 3.94
CA PRO A 129 16.12 -4.73 2.97
C PRO A 129 15.53 -4.29 1.62
N LYS A 130 14.30 -4.70 1.30
CA LYS A 130 13.56 -4.28 0.12
C LYS A 130 12.07 -4.18 0.47
N VAL A 131 11.45 -3.05 0.16
CA VAL A 131 10.01 -2.82 0.27
C VAL A 131 9.47 -2.48 -1.11
N GLU A 132 8.52 -3.26 -1.62
CA GLU A 132 7.85 -3.04 -2.89
C GLU A 132 6.38 -2.73 -2.66
N ILE A 133 5.90 -1.63 -3.22
CA ILE A 133 4.49 -1.25 -3.20
C ILE A 133 4.06 -1.03 -4.64
N SER A 134 3.10 -1.81 -5.12
CA SER A 134 2.60 -1.72 -6.49
C SER A 134 1.08 -1.60 -6.54
N ALA A 135 0.58 -0.83 -7.48
CA ALA A 135 -0.84 -0.68 -7.75
C ALA A 135 -1.09 -0.71 -9.26
N ASN A 136 -2.04 -1.53 -9.71
CA ASN A 136 -2.34 -1.67 -11.14
C ASN A 136 -3.09 -0.48 -11.74
N ILE A 137 -3.77 0.33 -10.91
CA ILE A 137 -4.62 1.42 -11.36
C ILE A 137 -4.12 2.75 -10.81
N SER A 138 -4.07 2.90 -9.49
CA SER A 138 -3.69 4.15 -8.85
C SER A 138 -3.04 3.91 -7.49
N MET A 139 -2.16 4.80 -7.11
CA MET A 139 -1.60 4.92 -5.77
C MET A 139 -1.82 6.36 -5.31
N LEU A 140 -2.41 6.54 -4.12
CA LEU A 140 -2.57 7.83 -3.47
C LEU A 140 -1.77 7.84 -2.18
N LEU A 141 -0.92 8.85 -2.02
CA LEU A 141 -0.16 9.10 -0.80
C LEU A 141 -0.56 10.48 -0.28
N GLU A 142 -1.25 10.52 0.86
CA GLU A 142 -1.67 11.75 1.52
C GLU A 142 -1.03 11.84 2.89
N ALA A 143 -0.42 12.96 3.20
CA ALA A 143 0.17 13.23 4.50
C ALA A 143 0.24 14.74 4.72
N GLU A 144 0.15 15.17 5.98
CA GLU A 144 0.50 16.56 6.36
C GLU A 144 1.96 16.85 6.02
N ASN A 145 2.85 15.88 6.27
CA ASN A 145 4.26 15.95 5.93
C ASN A 145 4.71 14.62 5.31
N MET A 146 5.35 14.67 4.16
CA MET A 146 5.99 13.52 3.51
C MET A 146 7.48 13.79 3.38
N ARG A 147 8.32 12.85 3.86
CA ARG A 147 9.77 12.89 3.69
C ARG A 147 10.23 11.62 2.98
N ILE A 148 10.99 11.79 1.90
CA ILE A 148 11.68 10.71 1.20
C ILE A 148 13.18 10.96 1.41
N ASP A 149 13.84 10.04 2.13
CA ASP A 149 15.26 10.09 2.43
C ASP A 149 15.93 8.93 1.68
N THR A 150 16.62 9.23 0.63
CA THR A 150 17.20 8.24 -0.29
C THR A 150 18.45 8.78 -0.95
N SER A 151 19.39 7.90 -1.30
CA SER A 151 20.56 8.24 -2.13
C SER A 151 20.21 8.43 -3.60
N GLU A 152 19.12 7.81 -4.07
CA GLU A 152 18.67 7.89 -5.47
C GLU A 152 17.13 7.90 -5.50
N LEU A 153 16.53 8.83 -6.21
CA LEU A 153 15.11 8.87 -6.51
C LEU A 153 14.91 8.83 -8.01
N LEU A 154 14.40 7.70 -8.52
CA LEU A 154 14.08 7.52 -9.94
C LEU A 154 12.55 7.55 -10.12
N LEU A 155 12.06 8.52 -10.90
CA LEU A 155 10.67 8.63 -11.31
C LEU A 155 10.57 8.30 -12.80
N THR A 156 10.11 7.08 -13.12
CA THR A 156 9.97 6.61 -14.50
C THR A 156 8.50 6.37 -14.86
N GLY A 157 8.09 6.83 -16.04
CA GLY A 157 6.79 6.56 -16.63
C GLY A 157 6.92 5.62 -17.83
N GLY A 158 6.21 4.49 -17.85
CA GLY A 158 6.19 3.53 -18.96
C GLY A 158 5.41 4.01 -20.21
N LYS A 159 4.79 5.19 -20.14
CA LYS A 159 4.13 5.93 -21.26
C LYS A 159 4.38 7.40 -21.06
N PRO A 160 4.25 8.23 -22.13
CA PRO A 160 4.31 9.68 -21.98
C PRO A 160 3.42 10.12 -20.82
N GLY A 161 4.02 10.56 -19.73
CA GLY A 161 3.34 10.97 -18.50
C GLY A 161 3.36 12.49 -18.37
N VAL A 162 2.37 13.01 -17.68
CA VAL A 162 2.33 14.42 -17.26
C VAL A 162 2.58 14.43 -15.76
N ILE A 163 3.61 15.17 -15.33
CA ILE A 163 3.78 15.52 -13.92
C ILE A 163 3.08 16.87 -13.73
N ASN A 164 1.94 16.85 -13.07
CA ASN A 164 1.24 18.07 -12.64
C ASN A 164 1.57 18.31 -11.17
N ALA A 165 2.22 19.43 -10.87
CA ALA A 165 2.45 19.90 -9.51
C ALA A 165 1.60 21.16 -9.29
N ASP A 166 0.46 21.03 -8.60
CA ASP A 166 -0.30 22.16 -8.07
C ASP A 166 0.19 22.42 -6.64
N VAL A 167 1.10 23.40 -6.51
CA VAL A 167 1.75 23.70 -5.24
C VAL A 167 1.27 25.05 -4.72
N LYS A 168 0.54 25.00 -3.62
CA LYS A 168 0.05 26.18 -2.90
C LYS A 168 1.01 26.66 -1.79
N ALA A 169 2.17 26.03 -1.69
CA ALA A 169 3.22 26.33 -0.72
C ALA A 169 4.59 26.32 -1.39
N ASP A 170 5.62 26.72 -0.66
CA ASP A 170 6.99 26.70 -1.14
C ASP A 170 7.45 25.28 -1.46
N ILE A 171 7.96 25.05 -2.68
CA ILE A 171 8.70 23.84 -3.01
C ILE A 171 10.16 24.09 -2.69
N ASN A 172 10.71 23.34 -1.73
CA ASN A 172 12.13 23.29 -1.46
C ASN A 172 12.68 21.92 -1.86
N ILE A 173 13.48 21.87 -2.93
CA ILE A 173 14.19 20.67 -3.36
C ILE A 173 15.66 20.87 -3.02
N GLU A 174 16.09 20.25 -1.92
CA GLU A 174 17.49 20.29 -1.49
C GLU A 174 18.15 18.94 -1.75
N GLN A 175 19.19 18.93 -2.59
CA GLN A 175 19.97 17.74 -2.88
C GLN A 175 21.46 18.01 -2.60
N LYS A 176 22.09 17.18 -1.79
CA LYS A 176 23.45 17.45 -1.30
C LYS A 176 24.57 16.79 -2.12
N GLU A 177 24.35 15.66 -2.77
CA GLU A 177 25.47 14.94 -3.41
C GLU A 177 25.19 14.22 -4.73
N ASN A 178 23.92 14.11 -5.22
CA ASN A 178 23.58 13.34 -6.42
C ASN A 178 22.66 14.07 -7.38
N ALA A 179 22.63 13.66 -8.65
CA ALA A 179 21.78 14.25 -9.67
C ALA A 179 20.30 13.84 -9.51
N LEU A 180 19.40 14.80 -9.64
CA LEU A 180 17.97 14.53 -9.85
C LEU A 180 17.79 14.42 -11.37
N GLU A 181 17.61 13.20 -11.87
CA GLU A 181 17.25 12.97 -13.28
C GLU A 181 15.74 12.74 -13.39
N ALA A 182 15.08 13.53 -14.21
CA ALA A 182 13.68 13.34 -14.56
C ALA A 182 13.52 13.44 -16.07
N GLU A 183 13.20 12.32 -16.73
CA GLU A 183 12.83 12.31 -18.13
C GLU A 183 11.31 12.51 -18.24
N ILE A 184 10.89 13.72 -18.62
CA ILE A 184 9.49 14.13 -18.64
C ILE A 184 9.13 14.57 -20.07
N LEU A 185 8.14 13.94 -20.67
CA LEU A 185 7.69 14.31 -22.00
C LEU A 185 7.02 15.69 -22.05
N LYS A 186 6.33 16.07 -20.98
CA LYS A 186 5.73 17.38 -20.77
C LYS A 186 5.65 17.69 -19.29
N ALA A 187 6.19 18.82 -18.88
CA ALA A 187 6.00 19.38 -17.54
C ALA A 187 5.37 20.77 -17.64
N VAL A 188 4.40 21.06 -16.80
CA VAL A 188 3.85 22.40 -16.58
C VAL A 188 4.03 22.72 -15.10
N LEU A 189 4.77 23.79 -14.79
CA LEU A 189 4.98 24.25 -13.44
C LEU A 189 4.33 25.63 -13.32
N GLU A 190 3.28 25.73 -12.50
CA GLU A 190 2.58 26.99 -12.23
C GLU A 190 2.79 27.38 -10.78
N PHE A 191 3.33 28.58 -10.57
CA PHE A 191 3.58 29.15 -9.25
C PHE A 191 2.77 30.41 -9.09
N ALA A 192 1.98 30.51 -8.02
CA ALA A 192 1.12 31.65 -7.76
C ALA A 192 1.91 32.93 -7.39
N GLU A 193 3.07 32.78 -6.74
CA GLU A 193 3.86 33.91 -6.24
C GLU A 193 5.22 34.07 -6.93
N GLY A 194 5.91 32.98 -7.24
CA GLY A 194 7.21 33.05 -7.92
C GLY A 194 7.98 31.75 -7.91
N LEU A 195 8.99 31.66 -8.74
CA LEU A 195 9.97 30.59 -8.82
C LEU A 195 11.37 31.21 -8.73
N GLU A 196 12.18 30.76 -7.79
CA GLU A 196 13.60 31.11 -7.69
C GLU A 196 14.45 29.86 -7.96
N ILE A 197 15.38 29.95 -8.91
CA ILE A 197 16.33 28.89 -9.24
C ILE A 197 17.73 29.39 -8.98
N LYS A 198 18.45 28.74 -8.05
CA LYS A 198 19.84 29.05 -7.70
C LYS A 198 20.74 27.85 -7.94
N ALA A 199 21.86 28.04 -8.60
CA ALA A 199 22.93 27.06 -8.71
C ALA A 199 24.23 27.63 -8.17
N GLY A 200 25.05 26.79 -7.54
CA GLY A 200 26.37 27.19 -7.04
C GLY A 200 27.39 27.45 -8.16
N THR A 201 27.19 26.81 -9.34
CA THR A 201 28.05 26.98 -10.52
C THR A 201 27.24 27.41 -11.75
N ASP A 202 26.48 26.51 -12.39
CA ASP A 202 25.86 26.74 -13.67
C ASP A 202 24.38 26.37 -13.68
N ILE A 203 23.57 27.10 -14.44
CA ILE A 203 22.23 26.73 -14.86
C ILE A 203 22.25 26.64 -16.40
N GLN A 204 21.93 25.45 -16.96
CA GLN A 204 21.79 25.24 -18.37
C GLN A 204 20.33 24.95 -18.74
N MET A 205 19.81 25.67 -19.70
CA MET A 205 18.51 25.45 -20.33
C MET A 205 18.71 25.21 -21.81
N VAL A 206 18.41 24.02 -22.30
CA VAL A 206 18.59 23.60 -23.69
C VAL A 206 17.25 23.15 -24.24
N ALA A 207 16.92 23.63 -25.45
CA ALA A 207 15.75 23.20 -26.19
C ALA A 207 16.15 22.94 -27.64
N ASP A 208 15.71 21.80 -28.21
CA ASP A 208 16.04 21.44 -29.60
C ASP A 208 15.34 22.34 -30.61
N GLU A 209 14.16 22.87 -30.27
CA GLU A 209 13.38 23.74 -31.17
C GLU A 209 13.36 25.18 -30.65
N GLN A 210 12.76 25.45 -29.52
CA GLN A 210 12.59 26.82 -29.03
C GLN A 210 12.66 26.91 -27.51
N LEU A 211 13.45 27.83 -27.00
CA LEU A 211 13.40 28.31 -25.61
C LEU A 211 12.78 29.71 -25.60
N ALA A 212 11.61 29.88 -25.00
CA ALA A 212 10.94 31.17 -24.89
C ALA A 212 10.92 31.62 -23.40
N ILE A 213 11.36 32.85 -23.14
CA ILE A 213 11.31 33.51 -21.84
C ILE A 213 10.51 34.80 -22.02
N SER A 214 9.40 34.94 -21.32
CA SER A 214 8.55 36.12 -21.42
C SER A 214 8.03 36.54 -20.04
N GLY A 215 7.89 37.84 -19.86
CA GLY A 215 7.34 38.44 -18.66
C GLY A 215 6.40 39.60 -19.00
N ALA A 216 5.19 39.60 -18.44
CA ALA A 216 4.17 40.65 -18.69
C ALA A 216 4.64 42.07 -18.31
N LYS A 217 5.52 42.17 -17.30
CA LYS A 217 6.09 43.47 -16.84
C LYS A 217 7.54 43.68 -17.29
N GLY A 218 8.18 42.69 -17.86
CA GLY A 218 9.56 42.73 -18.32
C GLY A 218 10.30 41.43 -18.04
N VAL A 219 11.45 41.29 -18.68
CA VAL A 219 12.46 40.26 -18.41
C VAL A 219 13.77 41.00 -18.16
N GLU A 220 14.36 40.74 -16.99
CA GLU A 220 15.66 41.29 -16.63
C GLU A 220 16.70 40.17 -16.64
N ILE A 221 17.81 40.39 -17.34
CA ILE A 221 18.95 39.48 -17.39
C ILE A 221 20.19 40.30 -17.00
N THR A 222 20.78 39.92 -15.86
CA THR A 222 21.98 40.59 -15.34
C THR A 222 23.14 39.63 -15.26
N SER A 223 24.34 40.10 -15.53
CA SER A 223 25.60 39.36 -15.37
C SER A 223 26.56 40.20 -14.53
N GLY A 224 27.29 39.56 -13.63
CA GLY A 224 28.33 40.20 -12.84
C GLY A 224 29.60 40.55 -13.67
N GLU A 225 29.81 39.85 -14.77
CA GLU A 225 30.99 40.05 -15.65
C GLU A 225 30.58 40.41 -17.08
N GLU A 226 30.11 39.44 -17.84
CA GLU A 226 29.80 39.61 -19.26
C GLU A 226 28.48 38.90 -19.61
N LEU A 227 27.62 39.58 -20.39
CA LEU A 227 26.45 38.97 -21.01
C LEU A 227 26.74 38.79 -22.50
N ARG A 228 26.78 37.54 -22.96
CA ARG A 228 27.12 37.17 -24.34
C ARG A 228 25.95 36.50 -25.07
N PHE A 229 25.70 36.91 -26.29
CA PHE A 229 24.76 36.28 -27.22
C PHE A 229 25.52 35.61 -28.35
N SER A 230 25.19 34.37 -28.68
CA SER A 230 25.84 33.60 -29.76
C SER A 230 24.85 32.75 -30.51
N ASP A 231 24.99 32.65 -31.84
CA ASP A 231 24.24 31.73 -32.69
C ASP A 231 25.08 30.53 -33.18
N GLY A 232 26.25 30.33 -32.56
CA GLY A 232 27.21 29.28 -32.92
C GLY A 232 28.19 29.70 -34.01
N LYS A 233 27.90 30.76 -34.79
CA LYS A 233 28.77 31.30 -35.82
C LYS A 233 29.27 32.70 -35.43
N TYR A 234 28.41 33.50 -34.88
CA TYR A 234 28.70 34.86 -34.42
C TYR A 234 28.45 34.96 -32.93
N SER A 235 29.24 35.78 -32.25
CA SER A 235 29.10 36.04 -30.81
C SER A 235 29.24 37.56 -30.63
N VAL A 236 28.39 38.12 -29.79
CA VAL A 236 28.42 39.54 -29.43
C VAL A 236 28.10 39.70 -27.94
N THR A 237 28.77 40.61 -27.28
CA THR A 237 28.48 40.98 -25.91
C THR A 237 27.48 42.12 -25.83
N LEU A 238 26.81 42.28 -24.71
CA LEU A 238 25.92 43.41 -24.47
C LEU A 238 26.69 44.74 -24.57
N SER A 239 27.95 44.80 -24.11
CA SER A 239 28.81 45.97 -24.19
C SER A 239 29.09 46.39 -25.64
N GLU A 240 29.41 45.41 -26.52
CA GLU A 240 29.63 45.68 -27.95
C GLU A 240 28.36 46.19 -28.65
N ILE A 241 27.18 45.64 -28.30
CA ILE A 241 25.89 46.15 -28.81
C ILE A 241 25.67 47.60 -28.37
N MET A 242 25.93 47.93 -27.12
CA MET A 242 25.76 49.28 -26.61
C MET A 242 26.75 50.29 -27.25
N GLU A 243 28.00 49.88 -27.52
CA GLU A 243 28.96 50.69 -28.25
C GLU A 243 28.52 50.96 -29.71
N MET A 244 28.01 49.93 -30.40
CA MET A 244 27.49 50.09 -31.76
C MET A 244 26.29 51.04 -31.81
N LEU A 245 25.39 50.96 -30.84
CA LEU A 245 24.22 51.85 -30.75
C LEU A 245 24.60 53.26 -30.33
N GLY A 246 25.58 53.40 -29.46
CA GLY A 246 26.11 54.74 -29.03
C GLY A 246 26.90 55.47 -30.09
N SER A 247 27.56 54.72 -30.99
CA SER A 247 28.34 55.31 -32.11
C SER A 247 27.51 55.72 -33.35
N SER A 248 26.25 55.28 -33.43
CA SER A 248 25.32 55.61 -34.55
C SER A 248 24.44 56.82 -34.29
N GLY A 249 24.61 57.54 -33.14
CA GLY A 249 23.84 58.71 -32.71
C GLY A 249 24.63 60.04 -32.72
N GLY A 250 25.73 60.12 -33.48
CA GLY A 250 26.54 61.31 -33.65
C GLY A 250 26.42 61.93 -35.02
#